data_aa4397bae24e70a3661bb9ce45bbe5af
#
_entry.id   aa4397bae24e70a3661bb9ce45bbe5af
#
_cell.length_a   1.000
_cell.length_b   1.000
_cell.length_c   1.000
_cell.angle_alpha   90.00
_cell.angle_beta   90.00
_cell.angle_gamma   90.00
#
_symmetry.space_group_name_H-M   'P 1'
#
loop_
_entity.id
_entity.type
_entity.pdbx_description
1 polymer ?
#
loop_
_entity_poly.entity_id
_entity_poly.type
_entity_poly.pdbx_seq_one_letter_code
_entity_poly.pdbx_strand_id
1 'polypeptide(L)'
;MKRREFIKNTGLGAGSLLTAGSITAILAACNKNNMMNGNGMNMGGQPVPVTEGNFSRLLPVPNTVSGNAVLTAQATTANINGSNISVLGYQANGILGPTIRANSGINTNINFQNNLSEKSNIHWHGLKIPANMDGHPEALVNPGSNFNYQFAINQRAGLCWYHPHPDGATARQAFQGLAGLFIINNAEEAVLNLPSGSYEIPLVIQDKRLTSSGITYNPSMGEVMSGYMGETIIVNGEASPYTELATRFYRLRILNGSNARIYNLALSNNADMIIIGNDGGLLKNPATVKSILLSPGERLDILVNFTGLTIGTEVFLESRMFDNGGSAQGKQGYKIMKFKVTQTVSDSFILPASLSAVNTIPASSSSKTRNFVINAMQMSSGMNMTGIHRINDKVYDKNRIDENVSANATEIWVFDNSQGDEPHPMHLHGVDFQVLERSGGRAQLTASESGWKDTVLVMPREIVKIIIPFSTLTGVFVFHCHNLEHEDDGMMLQYQLT
;
A
#
# COMPACT_ATOMS: atom_id res chain seq x y z
N MET A 1 -34.26 -17.39 37.40
CA MET A 1 -34.85 -18.39 36.49
C MET A 1 -33.80 -18.81 35.48
N LYS A 2 -33.53 -20.10 35.41
CA LYS A 2 -32.38 -20.66 34.70
C LYS A 2 -32.68 -20.83 33.19
N ARG A 3 -31.71 -20.46 32.35
CA ARG A 3 -31.71 -20.45 30.88
C ARG A 3 -31.92 -21.81 30.16
N ARG A 4 -32.63 -22.77 30.76
CA ARG A 4 -32.75 -24.16 30.27
C ARG A 4 -34.14 -24.60 29.83
N GLU A 5 -35.15 -23.71 29.84
CA GLU A 5 -36.51 -24.08 29.50
C GLU A 5 -37.07 -23.51 28.19
N PHE A 6 -36.24 -22.84 27.37
CA PHE A 6 -36.73 -22.21 26.12
C PHE A 6 -36.59 -23.08 24.85
N ILE A 7 -36.04 -24.28 24.95
CA ILE A 7 -35.74 -25.13 23.76
C ILE A 7 -36.63 -26.39 23.71
N LYS A 8 -37.75 -26.44 24.35
CA LYS A 8 -38.61 -27.64 24.34
C LYS A 8 -40.03 -27.52 23.75
N ASN A 9 -40.42 -26.37 23.19
CA ASN A 9 -41.78 -26.20 22.69
C ASN A 9 -41.85 -25.54 21.30
N THR A 10 -41.17 -26.05 20.28
CA THR A 10 -41.54 -25.80 18.88
C THR A 10 -41.19 -27.03 18.02
N GLY A 11 -41.94 -28.06 18.25
CA GLY A 11 -41.98 -29.22 17.39
C GLY A 11 -43.40 -29.79 17.42
N LEU A 12 -44.19 -29.47 16.42
CA LEU A 12 -45.28 -30.28 15.86
C LEU A 12 -46.32 -29.38 15.17
N GLY A 13 -46.50 -29.59 13.88
CA GLY A 13 -47.75 -29.24 13.22
C GLY A 13 -47.58 -28.50 11.88
N ALA A 14 -47.59 -29.20 10.82
CA ALA A 14 -48.51 -29.17 9.71
C ALA A 14 -47.81 -29.51 8.38
N GLY A 15 -48.23 -30.62 7.85
CA GLY A 15 -47.86 -31.15 6.54
C GLY A 15 -48.62 -30.49 5.40
N SER A 16 -48.11 -30.80 4.22
CA SER A 16 -48.70 -30.81 2.87
C SER A 16 -49.23 -29.51 2.27
N LEU A 17 -48.43 -29.06 1.25
CA LEU A 17 -48.92 -29.04 -0.16
C LEU A 17 -47.74 -28.80 -1.10
N LEU A 18 -47.46 -29.84 -1.89
CA LEU A 18 -46.55 -29.79 -3.03
C LEU A 18 -47.23 -29.06 -4.18
N THR A 19 -46.61 -28.01 -4.72
CA THR A 19 -46.77 -27.61 -6.12
C THR A 19 -45.41 -27.60 -6.79
N ALA A 20 -45.29 -28.38 -7.86
CA ALA A 20 -44.14 -28.54 -8.67
C ALA A 20 -43.80 -27.26 -9.42
N GLY A 21 -42.59 -26.77 -9.24
CA GLY A 21 -42.03 -25.65 -10.00
C GLY A 21 -40.84 -25.05 -9.31
N SER A 22 -39.64 -25.28 -9.87
CA SER A 22 -38.36 -24.66 -9.50
C SER A 22 -37.48 -25.47 -8.51
N ILE A 23 -37.13 -26.69 -8.86
CA ILE A 23 -35.98 -27.41 -8.29
C ILE A 23 -34.92 -27.51 -9.40
N THR A 24 -34.31 -26.39 -9.75
CA THR A 24 -33.13 -26.40 -10.67
C THR A 24 -32.03 -25.39 -10.26
N ALA A 25 -32.12 -24.76 -9.09
CA ALA A 25 -31.16 -23.75 -8.66
C ALA A 25 -30.40 -24.08 -7.34
N ILE A 26 -30.52 -25.28 -6.77
CA ILE A 26 -29.84 -25.64 -5.51
C ILE A 26 -28.91 -26.85 -5.66
N LEU A 27 -28.69 -27.39 -6.86
CA LEU A 27 -27.80 -28.55 -7.08
C LEU A 27 -26.45 -28.20 -7.71
N ALA A 28 -26.04 -26.91 -7.76
CA ALA A 28 -24.71 -26.51 -8.24
C ALA A 28 -23.71 -26.21 -7.11
N ALA A 29 -24.03 -26.47 -5.86
CA ALA A 29 -23.18 -26.12 -4.71
C ALA A 29 -22.56 -27.34 -3.98
N CYS A 30 -22.67 -28.55 -4.49
CA CYS A 30 -22.01 -29.71 -3.89
C CYS A 30 -21.43 -30.63 -4.96
N ASN A 31 -20.32 -30.24 -5.57
CA ASN A 31 -19.50 -31.20 -6.28
C ASN A 31 -18.56 -31.87 -5.26
N LYS A 32 -19.01 -32.98 -4.68
CA LYS A 32 -18.29 -33.82 -3.73
C LYS A 32 -17.29 -34.73 -4.46
N ASN A 33 -16.35 -34.21 -5.22
CA ASN A 33 -15.25 -35.02 -5.76
C ASN A 33 -13.95 -34.22 -5.79
N ASN A 34 -13.46 -33.82 -4.62
CA ASN A 34 -12.03 -33.51 -4.39
C ASN A 34 -11.71 -33.60 -2.89
N MET A 35 -12.09 -34.70 -2.25
CA MET A 35 -11.47 -35.04 -0.96
C MET A 35 -10.67 -36.29 -1.18
N MET A 36 -9.39 -36.18 -0.93
CA MET A 36 -8.32 -37.17 -0.79
C MET A 36 -7.26 -37.14 -1.90
N ASN A 37 -6.44 -36.11 -1.82
CA ASN A 37 -4.98 -36.28 -2.00
C ASN A 37 -4.32 -35.23 -1.09
N GLY A 38 -3.42 -35.67 -0.22
CA GLY A 38 -2.79 -34.88 0.82
C GLY A 38 -1.86 -33.80 0.28
N ASN A 39 -2.44 -32.70 -0.19
CA ASN A 39 -1.79 -31.41 -0.39
C ASN A 39 -2.55 -30.41 0.46
N GLY A 40 -1.85 -29.60 1.22
CA GLY A 40 -2.40 -28.62 2.14
C GLY A 40 -3.61 -27.89 1.55
N MET A 41 -4.63 -27.68 2.36
CA MET A 41 -5.80 -26.90 1.96
C MET A 41 -5.31 -25.53 1.47
N ASN A 42 -5.51 -25.25 0.18
CA ASN A 42 -5.33 -23.90 -0.34
C ASN A 42 -6.43 -23.01 0.29
N MET A 43 -6.09 -22.35 1.40
CA MET A 43 -6.96 -21.45 2.15
C MET A 43 -6.94 -20.04 1.59
N GLY A 44 -6.37 -19.82 0.41
CA GLY A 44 -6.34 -18.53 -0.26
C GLY A 44 -7.73 -17.90 -0.35
N GLY A 45 -7.84 -16.66 0.04
CA GLY A 45 -9.09 -15.89 0.00
C GLY A 45 -9.73 -15.91 -1.40
N GLN A 46 -11.02 -15.65 -1.47
CA GLN A 46 -11.72 -15.55 -2.76
C GLN A 46 -11.28 -14.27 -3.48
N PRO A 47 -11.07 -14.31 -4.80
CA PRO A 47 -10.83 -13.09 -5.58
C PRO A 47 -11.96 -12.07 -5.34
N VAL A 48 -11.59 -10.80 -5.14
CA VAL A 48 -12.54 -9.67 -5.14
C VAL A 48 -12.47 -9.02 -6.51
N PRO A 49 -13.43 -9.31 -7.41
CA PRO A 49 -13.43 -8.75 -8.76
C PRO A 49 -13.56 -7.23 -8.72
N VAL A 50 -12.78 -6.55 -9.55
CA VAL A 50 -12.89 -5.10 -9.74
C VAL A 50 -14.00 -4.81 -10.75
N THR A 51 -14.86 -3.86 -10.41
CA THR A 51 -15.88 -3.30 -11.29
C THR A 51 -15.35 -2.00 -11.89
N GLU A 52 -15.12 -1.99 -13.20
CA GLU A 52 -14.70 -0.79 -13.92
C GLU A 52 -15.86 0.21 -14.04
N GLY A 53 -15.56 1.50 -13.85
CA GLY A 53 -16.49 2.59 -14.15
C GLY A 53 -16.42 3.02 -15.62
N ASN A 54 -17.07 4.13 -15.94
CA ASN A 54 -17.17 4.66 -17.31
C ASN A 54 -16.07 5.67 -17.67
N PHE A 55 -15.15 5.99 -16.75
CA PHE A 55 -14.04 6.93 -16.94
C PHE A 55 -14.48 8.30 -17.47
N SER A 56 -15.55 8.86 -16.89
CA SER A 56 -16.17 10.12 -17.34
C SER A 56 -15.95 11.29 -16.37
N ARG A 57 -15.33 11.06 -15.23
CA ARG A 57 -15.06 12.10 -14.22
C ARG A 57 -13.58 12.47 -14.24
N LEU A 58 -13.31 13.78 -14.07
CA LEU A 58 -11.93 14.27 -14.03
C LEU A 58 -11.21 13.75 -12.78
N LEU A 59 -9.92 13.43 -12.96
CA LEU A 59 -9.01 13.11 -11.86
C LEU A 59 -8.90 14.30 -10.91
N PRO A 60 -9.23 14.14 -9.62
CA PRO A 60 -8.96 15.18 -8.64
C PRO A 60 -7.46 15.36 -8.42
N VAL A 61 -7.06 16.59 -8.19
CA VAL A 61 -5.69 16.92 -7.78
C VAL A 61 -5.76 17.38 -6.32
N PRO A 62 -5.20 16.61 -5.36
CA PRO A 62 -5.18 17.03 -3.98
C PRO A 62 -4.47 18.38 -3.80
N ASN A 63 -4.99 19.22 -2.91
CA ASN A 63 -4.35 20.50 -2.58
C ASN A 63 -2.92 20.27 -2.12
N THR A 64 -2.02 21.18 -2.51
CA THR A 64 -0.63 21.13 -2.05
C THR A 64 -0.42 22.14 -0.93
N VAL A 65 0.23 21.68 0.16
CA VAL A 65 0.65 22.50 1.29
C VAL A 65 2.15 22.38 1.51
N SER A 66 2.74 23.33 2.21
CA SER A 66 4.16 23.26 2.61
C SER A 66 4.37 22.31 3.78
N GLY A 67 5.65 22.07 4.15
CA GLY A 67 6.02 21.29 5.33
C GLY A 67 5.54 21.87 6.69
N ASN A 68 4.88 23.03 6.69
CA ASN A 68 4.21 23.62 7.85
C ASN A 68 2.70 23.60 7.58
N ALA A 69 1.99 22.66 8.19
CA ALA A 69 0.58 22.41 7.91
C ALA A 69 -0.21 22.00 9.16
N VAL A 70 -1.52 22.06 9.05
CA VAL A 70 -2.45 21.46 10.01
C VAL A 70 -3.15 20.30 9.30
N LEU A 71 -3.12 19.12 9.90
CA LEU A 71 -3.84 17.95 9.44
C LEU A 71 -4.88 17.57 10.50
N THR A 72 -6.15 17.58 10.13
CA THR A 72 -7.25 17.26 11.04
C THR A 72 -7.89 15.95 10.64
N ALA A 73 -7.59 14.86 11.37
CA ALA A 73 -8.31 13.60 11.18
C ALA A 73 -9.73 13.73 11.70
N GLN A 74 -10.71 13.52 10.82
CA GLN A 74 -12.12 13.72 11.15
C GLN A 74 -13.06 12.90 10.25
N ALA A 75 -14.26 12.64 10.74
CA ALA A 75 -15.35 12.19 9.89
C ALA A 75 -15.77 13.35 8.98
N THR A 76 -15.92 13.08 7.70
CA THR A 76 -16.26 14.07 6.68
C THR A 76 -17.04 13.41 5.54
N THR A 77 -17.26 14.14 4.46
CA THR A 77 -17.85 13.61 3.22
C THR A 77 -16.90 13.78 2.05
N ALA A 78 -16.96 12.86 1.10
CA ALA A 78 -16.27 12.99 -0.18
C ALA A 78 -17.26 12.74 -1.33
N ASN A 79 -17.08 13.48 -2.43
CA ASN A 79 -17.82 13.19 -3.65
C ASN A 79 -17.04 12.15 -4.44
N ILE A 80 -17.56 10.92 -4.48
CA ILE A 80 -16.96 9.81 -5.24
C ILE A 80 -18.01 9.32 -6.22
N ASN A 81 -17.67 9.26 -7.48
CA ASN A 81 -18.57 8.88 -8.57
C ASN A 81 -19.90 9.67 -8.59
N GLY A 82 -19.84 10.96 -8.22
CA GLY A 82 -21.00 11.84 -8.17
C GLY A 82 -21.88 11.73 -6.94
N SER A 83 -21.57 10.86 -6.00
CA SER A 83 -22.31 10.68 -4.75
C SER A 83 -21.50 11.21 -3.57
N ASN A 84 -22.14 11.95 -2.68
CA ASN A 84 -21.53 12.37 -1.43
C ASN A 84 -21.67 11.21 -0.41
N ILE A 85 -20.53 10.64 -0.02
CA ILE A 85 -20.45 9.53 0.91
C ILE A 85 -19.64 9.91 2.15
N SER A 86 -19.94 9.26 3.27
CA SER A 86 -19.21 9.42 4.53
C SER A 86 -17.86 8.74 4.45
N VAL A 87 -16.80 9.45 4.84
CA VAL A 87 -15.41 9.00 4.84
C VAL A 87 -14.69 9.53 6.09
N LEU A 88 -13.49 9.04 6.34
CA LEU A 88 -12.50 9.73 7.17
C LEU A 88 -11.56 10.54 6.27
N GLY A 89 -11.10 11.70 6.73
CA GLY A 89 -10.15 12.51 5.98
C GLY A 89 -9.28 13.36 6.89
N TYR A 90 -8.10 13.76 6.37
CA TYR A 90 -7.22 14.72 7.06
C TYR A 90 -7.57 16.18 6.77
N GLN A 91 -8.66 16.42 6.07
CA GLN A 91 -9.23 17.73 5.78
C GLN A 91 -10.73 17.60 5.56
N ALA A 92 -11.45 18.72 5.57
CA ALA A 92 -12.87 18.72 5.24
C ALA A 92 -13.10 18.46 3.73
N ASN A 93 -14.21 17.80 3.41
CA ASN A 93 -14.68 17.57 2.04
C ASN A 93 -13.70 16.82 1.13
N GLY A 94 -13.07 15.74 1.65
CA GLY A 94 -12.18 14.91 0.89
C GLY A 94 -11.82 13.60 1.61
N ILE A 95 -11.45 12.60 0.84
CA ILE A 95 -11.00 11.30 1.34
C ILE A 95 -9.48 11.28 1.63
N LEU A 96 -8.71 12.09 0.91
CA LEU A 96 -7.27 12.21 1.10
C LEU A 96 -6.94 13.51 1.82
N GLY A 97 -5.83 13.51 2.54
CA GLY A 97 -5.20 14.70 3.02
C GLY A 97 -4.51 15.49 1.89
N PRO A 98 -4.07 16.74 2.15
CA PRO A 98 -3.32 17.51 1.19
C PRO A 98 -1.99 16.81 0.83
N THR A 99 -1.49 17.04 -0.37
CA THR A 99 -0.10 16.71 -0.72
C THR A 99 0.82 17.67 0.02
N ILE A 100 1.63 17.18 0.95
CA ILE A 100 2.66 17.96 1.60
C ILE A 100 3.87 18.00 0.68
N ARG A 101 4.38 19.20 0.38
CA ARG A 101 5.60 19.35 -0.43
C ARG A 101 6.63 20.14 0.36
N ALA A 102 7.79 19.55 0.56
CA ALA A 102 8.88 20.14 1.33
C ALA A 102 10.24 19.93 0.65
N ASN A 103 11.22 20.72 1.01
CA ASN A 103 12.59 20.58 0.52
C ASN A 103 13.44 19.82 1.53
N SER A 104 14.38 19.03 1.05
CA SER A 104 15.44 18.47 1.88
C SER A 104 16.27 19.59 2.53
N GLY A 105 16.71 19.39 3.77
CA GLY A 105 17.42 20.38 4.58
C GLY A 105 16.50 21.32 5.37
N ILE A 106 15.18 21.20 5.29
CA ILE A 106 14.20 22.09 5.96
C ILE A 106 13.58 21.37 7.17
N ASN A 107 13.32 22.15 8.24
CA ASN A 107 12.50 21.71 9.35
C ASN A 107 11.02 21.79 8.96
N THR A 108 10.27 20.75 9.31
CA THR A 108 8.81 20.70 9.21
C THR A 108 8.17 20.90 10.59
N ASN A 109 6.96 21.45 10.59
CA ASN A 109 6.12 21.57 11.76
C ASN A 109 4.68 21.28 11.35
N ILE A 110 4.19 20.09 11.63
CA ILE A 110 2.85 19.66 11.26
C ILE A 110 2.04 19.43 12.52
N ASN A 111 1.00 20.26 12.70
CA ASN A 111 0.04 20.10 13.78
C ASN A 111 -1.01 19.07 13.38
N PHE A 112 -0.98 17.91 14.00
CA PHE A 112 -2.01 16.90 13.87
C PHE A 112 -3.11 17.10 14.91
N GLN A 113 -4.35 17.22 14.46
CA GLN A 113 -5.54 17.33 15.30
C GLN A 113 -6.38 16.07 15.14
N ASN A 114 -6.65 15.37 16.22
CA ASN A 114 -7.49 14.20 16.20
C ASN A 114 -8.92 14.55 16.61
N ASN A 115 -9.78 14.78 15.63
CA ASN A 115 -11.22 15.01 15.80
C ASN A 115 -12.06 13.74 15.53
N LEU A 116 -11.43 12.57 15.51
CA LEU A 116 -12.13 11.28 15.50
C LEU A 116 -12.70 10.98 16.89
N SER A 117 -13.61 10.01 16.97
CA SER A 117 -14.13 9.47 18.25
C SER A 117 -13.19 8.43 18.88
N GLU A 118 -12.05 8.17 18.28
CA GLU A 118 -11.07 7.16 18.67
C GLU A 118 -9.65 7.69 18.58
N LYS A 119 -8.70 6.95 19.17
CA LYS A 119 -7.27 7.28 19.08
C LYS A 119 -6.76 7.13 17.66
N SER A 120 -5.83 7.99 17.27
CA SER A 120 -5.14 7.96 16.00
C SER A 120 -3.75 8.59 16.13
N ASN A 121 -2.94 8.46 15.09
CA ASN A 121 -1.65 9.13 14.96
C ASN A 121 -1.35 9.32 13.47
N ILE A 122 -0.15 9.80 13.14
CA ILE A 122 0.36 9.82 11.78
C ILE A 122 1.71 9.13 11.77
N HIS A 123 1.85 8.09 10.95
CA HIS A 123 3.13 7.58 10.49
C HIS A 123 3.53 8.29 9.19
N TRP A 124 4.79 8.68 9.14
CA TRP A 124 5.41 9.35 8.00
C TRP A 124 6.19 8.35 7.16
N HIS A 125 5.48 7.56 6.39
CA HIS A 125 6.01 6.44 5.64
C HIS A 125 7.07 6.89 4.61
N GLY A 126 8.29 6.37 4.78
CA GLY A 126 9.45 6.71 3.96
C GLY A 126 10.26 7.92 4.46
N LEU A 127 9.87 8.53 5.58
CA LEU A 127 10.69 9.57 6.21
C LEU A 127 11.66 8.96 7.24
N LYS A 128 12.92 9.41 7.19
CA LYS A 128 13.96 9.08 8.17
C LYS A 128 14.03 10.18 9.22
N ILE A 129 13.25 10.02 10.27
CA ILE A 129 13.02 11.01 11.31
C ILE A 129 13.17 10.39 12.70
N PRO A 130 13.32 11.20 13.78
CA PRO A 130 13.42 10.67 15.13
C PRO A 130 12.25 9.77 15.51
N ALA A 131 12.52 8.68 16.22
CA ALA A 131 11.52 7.66 16.57
C ALA A 131 10.28 8.22 17.29
N ASN A 132 10.45 9.25 18.12
CA ASN A 132 9.34 9.92 18.80
C ASN A 132 8.46 10.80 17.87
N MET A 133 8.86 10.99 16.63
CA MET A 133 8.11 11.72 15.59
C MET A 133 7.63 10.80 14.45
N ASP A 134 8.03 9.52 14.46
CA ASP A 134 7.76 8.56 13.38
C ASP A 134 6.30 8.09 13.32
N GLY A 135 5.55 8.26 14.40
CA GLY A 135 4.17 7.75 14.49
C GLY A 135 4.10 6.27 14.88
N HIS A 136 4.96 5.85 15.81
CA HIS A 136 4.95 4.51 16.38
C HIS A 136 3.53 4.08 16.81
N PRO A 137 3.12 2.79 16.68
CA PRO A 137 1.76 2.31 16.98
C PRO A 137 1.21 2.70 18.36
N GLU A 138 2.10 2.90 19.34
CA GLU A 138 1.77 3.31 20.72
C GLU A 138 1.81 4.84 20.94
N ALA A 139 2.33 5.62 19.97
CA ALA A 139 2.38 7.07 20.04
C ALA A 139 1.03 7.69 19.62
N LEU A 140 0.00 7.48 20.43
CA LEU A 140 -1.39 7.76 20.10
C LEU A 140 -1.85 9.13 20.60
N VAL A 141 -2.60 9.85 19.77
CA VAL A 141 -3.27 11.11 20.08
C VAL A 141 -4.75 10.81 20.41
N ASN A 142 -5.20 11.24 21.60
CA ASN A 142 -6.57 11.01 22.03
C ASN A 142 -7.59 11.84 21.22
N PRO A 143 -8.86 11.43 21.19
CA PRO A 143 -9.94 12.25 20.65
C PRO A 143 -9.95 13.67 21.22
N GLY A 144 -10.12 14.69 20.36
CA GLY A 144 -10.12 16.09 20.72
C GLY A 144 -8.75 16.68 21.09
N SER A 145 -7.67 15.89 20.97
CA SER A 145 -6.30 16.33 21.28
C SER A 145 -5.51 16.60 20.01
N ASN A 146 -4.33 17.20 20.17
CA ASN A 146 -3.40 17.47 19.08
C ASN A 146 -1.98 17.00 19.43
N PHE A 147 -1.15 16.86 18.40
CA PHE A 147 0.28 16.59 18.52
C PHE A 147 1.05 17.35 17.45
N ASN A 148 2.18 17.94 17.81
CA ASN A 148 3.05 18.65 16.88
C ASN A 148 4.20 17.74 16.44
N TYR A 149 4.17 17.31 15.19
CA TYR A 149 5.29 16.63 14.56
C TYR A 149 6.31 17.66 14.09
N GLN A 150 7.50 17.65 14.69
CA GLN A 150 8.59 18.58 14.39
C GLN A 150 9.86 17.80 14.07
N PHE A 151 10.30 17.84 12.82
CA PHE A 151 11.49 17.12 12.39
C PHE A 151 12.17 17.79 11.19
N ALA A 152 13.47 17.56 11.04
CA ALA A 152 14.23 17.96 9.86
C ALA A 152 14.13 16.87 8.80
N ILE A 153 13.99 17.27 7.53
CA ILE A 153 14.02 16.37 6.38
C ILE A 153 15.45 16.30 5.87
N ASN A 154 16.20 15.27 6.23
CA ASN A 154 17.59 15.08 5.83
C ASN A 154 17.74 13.83 4.94
N GLN A 155 17.01 13.80 3.82
CA GLN A 155 17.03 12.66 2.90
C GLN A 155 16.87 13.10 1.45
N ARG A 156 17.02 12.15 0.54
CA ARG A 156 16.92 12.35 -0.92
C ARG A 156 15.52 12.82 -1.32
N ALA A 157 15.44 13.49 -2.48
CA ALA A 157 14.15 13.76 -3.09
C ALA A 157 13.42 12.45 -3.42
N GLY A 158 12.11 12.42 -3.20
CA GLY A 158 11.31 11.23 -3.43
C GLY A 158 9.85 11.42 -3.08
N LEU A 159 9.09 10.36 -3.33
CA LEU A 159 7.69 10.26 -2.98
C LEU A 159 7.55 9.46 -1.68
N CYS A 160 7.22 10.13 -0.59
CA CYS A 160 6.78 9.57 0.66
C CYS A 160 5.27 9.77 0.82
N TRP A 161 4.70 9.26 1.88
CA TRP A 161 3.28 9.46 2.18
C TRP A 161 3.02 9.42 3.67
N TYR A 162 1.79 9.62 4.11
CA TYR A 162 1.41 9.57 5.49
C TYR A 162 0.05 8.90 5.67
N HIS A 163 -0.07 8.15 6.75
CA HIS A 163 -1.28 7.40 7.09
C HIS A 163 -1.35 7.15 8.60
N PRO A 164 -2.52 6.75 9.16
CA PRO A 164 -2.60 6.36 10.56
C PRO A 164 -1.86 5.05 10.82
N HIS A 165 -1.37 4.87 12.05
CA HIS A 165 -0.67 3.66 12.48
C HIS A 165 -0.99 3.24 13.93
N PRO A 166 -2.25 3.30 14.40
CA PRO A 166 -2.60 2.79 15.72
C PRO A 166 -2.72 1.27 15.69
N ASP A 167 -2.09 0.59 16.67
CA ASP A 167 -2.17 -0.86 16.81
C ASP A 167 -3.62 -1.38 16.77
N GLY A 168 -3.90 -2.33 15.88
CA GLY A 168 -5.23 -2.94 15.66
C GLY A 168 -6.30 -2.03 15.04
N ALA A 169 -5.93 -0.85 14.50
CA ALA A 169 -6.87 0.06 13.84
C ALA A 169 -6.32 0.76 12.59
N THR A 170 -5.09 0.47 12.19
CA THR A 170 -4.46 1.02 10.98
C THR A 170 -5.28 0.72 9.74
N ALA A 171 -5.60 -0.54 9.52
CA ALA A 171 -6.31 -1.01 8.32
C ALA A 171 -7.66 -0.31 8.16
N ARG A 172 -8.45 -0.22 9.22
CA ARG A 172 -9.75 0.41 9.17
C ARG A 172 -9.67 1.92 8.91
N GLN A 173 -8.80 2.63 9.63
CA GLN A 173 -8.66 4.08 9.49
C GLN A 173 -8.15 4.47 8.09
N ALA A 174 -7.17 3.74 7.55
CA ALA A 174 -6.64 3.94 6.20
C ALA A 174 -7.67 3.56 5.12
N PHE A 175 -8.38 2.44 5.29
CA PHE A 175 -9.41 2.05 4.32
C PHE A 175 -10.55 3.06 4.25
N GLN A 176 -10.92 3.68 5.37
CA GLN A 176 -11.96 4.70 5.44
C GLN A 176 -11.51 6.07 4.92
N GLY A 177 -10.19 6.28 4.61
CA GLY A 177 -9.77 7.45 3.84
C GLY A 177 -8.58 8.24 4.38
N LEU A 178 -8.02 7.87 5.53
CA LEU A 178 -6.88 8.59 6.11
C LEU A 178 -5.58 8.21 5.39
N ALA A 179 -5.20 9.00 4.40
CA ALA A 179 -3.92 8.91 3.69
C ALA A 179 -3.59 10.25 3.03
N GLY A 180 -2.33 10.50 2.71
CA GLY A 180 -1.91 11.66 1.93
C GLY A 180 -0.46 11.55 1.46
N LEU A 181 -0.09 12.28 0.43
CA LEU A 181 1.25 12.27 -0.13
C LEU A 181 2.18 13.25 0.57
N PHE A 182 3.45 12.88 0.68
CA PHE A 182 4.53 13.73 1.11
C PHE A 182 5.66 13.70 0.06
N ILE A 183 5.87 14.81 -0.65
CA ILE A 183 6.86 14.91 -1.71
C ILE A 183 8.05 15.73 -1.22
N ILE A 184 9.23 15.13 -1.30
CA ILE A 184 10.48 15.80 -0.98
C ILE A 184 11.14 16.23 -2.29
N ASN A 185 11.54 17.51 -2.38
CA ASN A 185 12.34 18.03 -3.46
C ASN A 185 13.76 18.32 -2.96
N ASN A 186 14.74 18.29 -3.88
CA ASN A 186 16.10 18.75 -3.59
C ASN A 186 16.77 19.34 -4.84
N ALA A 187 17.95 19.90 -4.66
CA ALA A 187 18.71 20.50 -5.76
C ALA A 187 19.20 19.46 -6.78
N GLU A 188 19.50 18.22 -6.34
CA GLU A 188 19.96 17.15 -7.22
C GLU A 188 18.87 16.78 -8.25
N GLU A 189 17.61 16.68 -7.82
CA GLU A 189 16.49 16.43 -8.73
C GLU A 189 16.21 17.63 -9.65
N ALA A 190 16.33 18.86 -9.13
CA ALA A 190 15.96 20.07 -9.86
C ALA A 190 16.79 20.28 -11.15
N VAL A 191 18.06 19.88 -11.16
CA VAL A 191 18.93 20.04 -12.34
C VAL A 191 18.63 19.07 -13.49
N LEU A 192 17.83 18.03 -13.23
CA LEU A 192 17.47 17.01 -14.24
C LEU A 192 16.37 17.51 -15.19
N ASN A 193 15.74 18.63 -14.89
CA ASN A 193 14.63 19.20 -15.69
C ASN A 193 13.54 18.18 -16.04
N LEU A 194 13.23 17.29 -15.09
CA LEU A 194 12.14 16.32 -15.23
C LEU A 194 10.80 17.04 -15.44
N PRO A 195 9.82 16.42 -16.13
CA PRO A 195 8.50 17.00 -16.25
C PRO A 195 7.94 17.42 -14.89
N SER A 196 7.49 18.66 -14.77
CA SER A 196 7.07 19.30 -13.51
C SER A 196 5.85 20.18 -13.71
N GLY A 197 5.29 20.74 -12.64
CA GLY A 197 4.08 21.54 -12.69
C GLY A 197 2.89 20.72 -13.21
N SER A 198 2.19 21.19 -14.25
CA SER A 198 1.07 20.46 -14.86
C SER A 198 1.45 19.15 -15.57
N TYR A 199 2.74 18.88 -15.69
CA TYR A 199 3.29 17.67 -16.32
C TYR A 199 3.80 16.64 -15.31
N GLU A 200 3.63 16.94 -14.02
CA GLU A 200 3.84 16.02 -12.90
C GLU A 200 2.50 15.71 -12.25
N ILE A 201 2.09 14.45 -12.26
CA ILE A 201 0.78 14.03 -11.78
C ILE A 201 0.97 13.05 -10.61
N PRO A 202 0.72 13.49 -9.37
CA PRO A 202 0.67 12.59 -8.23
C PRO A 202 -0.59 11.73 -8.29
N LEU A 203 -0.43 10.42 -8.05
CA LEU A 203 -1.51 9.44 -8.10
C LEU A 203 -1.49 8.58 -6.84
N VAL A 204 -2.57 8.61 -6.06
CA VAL A 204 -2.84 7.68 -4.97
C VAL A 204 -3.86 6.68 -5.47
N ILE A 205 -3.43 5.45 -5.71
CA ILE A 205 -4.32 4.36 -6.17
C ILE A 205 -4.77 3.57 -4.94
N GLN A 206 -6.06 3.43 -4.77
CA GLN A 206 -6.68 2.67 -3.68
C GLN A 206 -7.85 1.85 -4.22
N ASP A 207 -8.26 0.85 -3.47
CA ASP A 207 -9.50 0.14 -3.73
C ASP A 207 -10.43 0.27 -2.52
N LYS A 208 -11.72 0.41 -2.77
CA LYS A 208 -12.73 0.65 -1.74
C LYS A 208 -13.99 -0.18 -1.98
N ARG A 209 -14.70 -0.46 -0.89
CA ARG A 209 -16.08 -0.97 -0.93
C ARG A 209 -17.02 0.19 -0.66
N LEU A 210 -17.66 0.67 -1.71
CA LEU A 210 -18.53 1.83 -1.65
C LEU A 210 -19.99 1.40 -1.46
N THR A 211 -20.67 2.10 -0.56
CA THR A 211 -22.12 2.03 -0.41
C THR A 211 -22.73 3.39 -0.71
N SER A 212 -24.06 3.48 -0.76
CA SER A 212 -24.75 4.77 -0.93
C SER A 212 -24.51 5.76 0.21
N SER A 213 -24.02 5.30 1.36
CA SER A 213 -23.82 6.11 2.56
C SER A 213 -22.37 6.26 3.01
N GLY A 214 -21.44 5.44 2.51
CA GLY A 214 -20.05 5.52 2.97
C GLY A 214 -19.18 4.40 2.45
N ILE A 215 -17.98 4.30 3.03
CA ILE A 215 -17.02 3.21 2.81
C ILE A 215 -17.26 2.12 3.85
N THR A 216 -17.49 0.89 3.39
CA THR A 216 -17.67 -0.26 4.28
C THR A 216 -16.32 -0.89 4.59
N TYR A 217 -16.03 -1.09 5.88
CA TYR A 217 -14.91 -1.88 6.35
C TYR A 217 -15.40 -2.89 7.37
N ASN A 218 -15.52 -4.14 6.96
CA ASN A 218 -16.00 -5.24 7.78
C ASN A 218 -15.37 -6.55 7.29
N PRO A 219 -14.07 -6.76 7.54
CA PRO A 219 -13.37 -7.94 7.05
C PRO A 219 -13.90 -9.21 7.69
N SER A 220 -14.19 -10.21 6.85
CA SER A 220 -14.35 -11.59 7.27
C SER A 220 -13.00 -12.18 7.66
N MET A 221 -13.00 -13.32 8.33
CA MET A 221 -11.77 -14.03 8.67
C MET A 221 -10.90 -14.33 7.43
N GLY A 222 -11.49 -14.77 6.33
CA GLY A 222 -10.77 -15.01 5.08
C GLY A 222 -10.13 -13.74 4.53
N GLU A 223 -10.73 -12.59 4.77
CA GLU A 223 -10.20 -11.27 4.35
C GLU A 223 -9.14 -10.73 5.33
N VAL A 224 -9.18 -11.08 6.60
CA VAL A 224 -8.04 -10.87 7.50
C VAL A 224 -6.84 -11.69 7.03
N MET A 225 -7.07 -12.91 6.56
CA MET A 225 -6.02 -13.82 6.08
C MET A 225 -5.39 -13.39 4.75
N SER A 226 -6.16 -12.84 3.81
CA SER A 226 -5.68 -12.50 2.46
C SER A 226 -5.60 -10.99 2.19
N GLY A 227 -6.04 -10.18 3.13
CA GLY A 227 -6.20 -8.73 3.00
C GLY A 227 -7.59 -8.32 2.52
N TYR A 228 -8.07 -7.17 3.03
CA TYR A 228 -9.38 -6.61 2.70
C TYR A 228 -9.30 -5.77 1.42
N MET A 229 -9.92 -6.26 0.36
CA MET A 229 -9.91 -5.62 -0.95
C MET A 229 -11.29 -5.10 -1.32
N GLY A 230 -11.32 -3.98 -2.05
CA GLY A 230 -12.54 -3.38 -2.58
C GLY A 230 -12.76 -3.71 -4.05
N GLU A 231 -14.02 -3.67 -4.50
CA GLU A 231 -14.41 -3.84 -5.90
C GLU A 231 -14.27 -2.55 -6.73
N THR A 232 -14.11 -1.39 -6.10
CA THR A 232 -14.01 -0.10 -6.79
C THR A 232 -12.60 0.47 -6.66
N ILE A 233 -11.90 0.63 -7.79
CA ILE A 233 -10.62 1.33 -7.80
C ILE A 233 -10.88 2.83 -7.82
N ILE A 234 -10.26 3.53 -6.88
CA ILE A 234 -10.25 4.99 -6.82
C ILE A 234 -8.83 5.53 -7.03
N VAL A 235 -8.73 6.65 -7.72
CA VAL A 235 -7.46 7.38 -7.88
C VAL A 235 -7.67 8.80 -7.40
N ASN A 236 -6.84 9.23 -6.46
CA ASN A 236 -6.97 10.55 -5.79
C ASN A 236 -8.39 10.80 -5.24
N GLY A 237 -9.08 9.73 -4.83
CA GLY A 237 -10.43 9.81 -4.26
C GLY A 237 -11.57 9.78 -5.27
N GLU A 238 -11.34 9.62 -6.59
CA GLU A 238 -12.39 9.46 -7.59
C GLU A 238 -12.36 8.06 -8.21
N ALA A 239 -13.54 7.51 -8.47
CA ALA A 239 -13.68 6.18 -9.08
C ALA A 239 -13.48 6.23 -10.58
N SER A 240 -12.58 5.39 -11.09
CA SER A 240 -12.30 5.29 -12.53
C SER A 240 -12.18 6.65 -13.23
N PRO A 241 -11.27 7.55 -12.80
CA PRO A 241 -11.19 8.89 -13.34
C PRO A 241 -10.51 8.94 -14.71
N TYR A 242 -10.60 10.11 -15.37
CA TYR A 242 -9.76 10.44 -16.51
C TYR A 242 -9.02 11.75 -16.30
N THR A 243 -7.92 11.93 -17.04
CA THR A 243 -7.23 13.23 -17.14
C THR A 243 -6.94 13.57 -18.58
N GLU A 244 -6.95 14.87 -18.88
CA GLU A 244 -6.63 15.40 -20.21
C GLU A 244 -5.14 15.72 -20.29
N LEU A 245 -4.52 15.33 -21.40
CA LEU A 245 -3.08 15.45 -21.59
C LEU A 245 -2.75 16.09 -22.95
N ALA A 246 -1.56 16.68 -23.00
CA ALA A 246 -0.93 17.11 -24.25
C ALA A 246 0.04 16.04 -24.78
N THR A 247 0.44 16.15 -26.06
CA THR A 247 1.39 15.24 -26.73
C THR A 247 2.84 15.47 -26.24
N ARG A 248 3.16 15.04 -25.03
CA ARG A 248 4.49 15.20 -24.42
C ARG A 248 4.76 14.16 -23.34
N PHE A 249 5.95 14.21 -22.73
CA PHE A 249 6.25 13.42 -21.54
C PHE A 249 5.53 13.94 -20.31
N TYR A 250 5.01 13.00 -19.51
CA TYR A 250 4.45 13.23 -18.18
C TYR A 250 5.19 12.40 -17.14
N ARG A 251 5.32 12.97 -15.94
CA ARG A 251 5.86 12.30 -14.76
C ARG A 251 4.69 11.90 -13.86
N LEU A 252 4.53 10.61 -13.64
CA LEU A 252 3.53 10.08 -12.73
C LEU A 252 4.21 9.64 -11.44
N ARG A 253 3.80 10.24 -10.32
CA ARG A 253 4.25 9.84 -8.99
C ARG A 253 3.17 8.99 -8.35
N ILE A 254 3.36 7.69 -8.34
CA ILE A 254 2.34 6.70 -8.00
C ILE A 254 2.59 6.11 -6.63
N LEU A 255 1.58 6.17 -5.77
CA LEU A 255 1.48 5.43 -4.52
C LEU A 255 0.44 4.32 -4.65
N ASN A 256 0.77 3.11 -4.26
CA ASN A 256 -0.24 2.13 -3.91
C ASN A 256 -0.67 2.33 -2.44
N GLY A 257 -1.77 3.04 -2.25
CA GLY A 257 -2.37 3.33 -0.95
C GLY A 257 -3.51 2.37 -0.58
N SER A 258 -3.62 1.20 -1.24
CA SER A 258 -4.56 0.14 -0.88
C SER A 258 -4.11 -0.58 0.38
N ASN A 259 -5.05 -1.16 1.13
CA ASN A 259 -4.70 -1.97 2.30
C ASN A 259 -3.92 -3.24 1.93
N ALA A 260 -4.37 -3.95 0.88
CA ALA A 260 -3.84 -5.28 0.54
C ALA A 260 -3.61 -5.49 -0.95
N ARG A 261 -4.31 -4.76 -1.83
CA ARG A 261 -4.31 -5.03 -3.28
C ARG A 261 -2.97 -4.70 -3.92
N ILE A 262 -2.41 -5.67 -4.64
CA ILE A 262 -1.23 -5.51 -5.49
C ILE A 262 -1.69 -5.17 -6.90
N TYR A 263 -1.03 -4.22 -7.55
CA TYR A 263 -1.27 -3.85 -8.95
C TYR A 263 -0.11 -4.32 -9.82
N ASN A 264 -0.40 -4.81 -11.02
CA ASN A 264 0.60 -5.02 -12.08
C ASN A 264 0.40 -3.92 -13.14
N LEU A 265 0.95 -2.74 -12.85
CA LEU A 265 0.73 -1.54 -13.64
C LEU A 265 1.28 -1.68 -15.06
N ALA A 266 0.49 -1.25 -16.03
CA ALA A 266 0.84 -1.21 -17.44
C ALA A 266 0.03 -0.13 -18.17
N LEU A 267 0.42 0.20 -19.42
CA LEU A 267 -0.38 1.02 -20.31
C LEU A 267 -1.14 0.13 -21.31
N SER A 268 -2.41 0.43 -21.56
CA SER A 268 -3.30 -0.39 -22.39
C SER A 268 -2.85 -0.51 -23.86
N ASN A 269 -2.11 0.49 -24.36
CA ASN A 269 -1.48 0.47 -25.69
C ASN A 269 -0.11 -0.23 -25.72
N ASN A 270 0.29 -0.87 -24.61
CA ASN A 270 1.59 -1.52 -24.43
C ASN A 270 2.80 -0.59 -24.67
N ALA A 271 2.64 0.72 -24.47
CA ALA A 271 3.74 1.66 -24.50
C ALA A 271 4.70 1.43 -23.33
N ASP A 272 5.90 1.98 -23.44
CA ASP A 272 6.90 1.92 -22.40
C ASP A 272 6.52 2.80 -21.22
N MET A 273 6.77 2.30 -20.02
CA MET A 273 6.86 3.06 -18.78
C MET A 273 8.33 3.14 -18.38
N ILE A 274 8.82 4.33 -18.12
CA ILE A 274 10.22 4.55 -17.75
C ILE A 274 10.29 4.85 -16.26
N ILE A 275 10.73 3.88 -15.48
CA ILE A 275 10.92 4.06 -14.03
C ILE A 275 12.13 4.95 -13.83
N ILE A 276 11.95 6.07 -13.15
CA ILE A 276 12.99 7.00 -12.77
C ILE A 276 13.22 7.05 -11.27
N GLY A 277 12.28 6.53 -10.46
CA GLY A 277 12.36 6.49 -9.01
C GLY A 277 11.44 5.47 -8.40
N ASN A 278 11.68 5.20 -7.12
CA ASN A 278 10.93 4.28 -6.26
C ASN A 278 10.78 4.89 -4.86
N ASP A 279 10.56 4.05 -3.83
CA ASP A 279 10.36 4.46 -2.44
C ASP A 279 11.44 5.43 -1.94
N GLY A 280 12.71 5.09 -2.15
CA GLY A 280 13.86 5.86 -1.67
C GLY A 280 14.36 6.97 -2.62
N GLY A 281 13.54 7.36 -3.62
CA GLY A 281 13.81 8.45 -4.54
C GLY A 281 14.35 7.99 -5.89
N LEU A 282 15.08 8.87 -6.59
CA LEU A 282 15.55 8.59 -7.94
C LEU A 282 16.49 7.39 -8.01
N LEU A 283 16.32 6.57 -9.05
CA LEU A 283 17.22 5.48 -9.41
C LEU A 283 18.57 6.06 -9.92
N LYS A 284 19.57 5.21 -10.04
CA LYS A 284 20.84 5.59 -10.68
C LYS A 284 20.64 5.93 -12.16
N ASN A 285 19.94 5.07 -12.87
CA ASN A 285 19.63 5.22 -14.30
C ASN A 285 18.13 4.91 -14.53
N PRO A 286 17.52 5.47 -15.58
CA PRO A 286 16.15 5.08 -15.98
C PRO A 286 16.07 3.59 -16.33
N ALA A 287 14.96 2.96 -16.01
CA ALA A 287 14.67 1.58 -16.38
C ALA A 287 13.35 1.47 -17.13
N THR A 288 13.35 0.87 -18.31
CA THR A 288 12.16 0.75 -19.16
C THR A 288 11.46 -0.58 -18.93
N VAL A 289 10.15 -0.54 -18.70
CA VAL A 289 9.31 -1.72 -18.49
C VAL A 289 7.99 -1.62 -19.25
N LYS A 290 7.35 -2.77 -19.50
CA LYS A 290 5.98 -2.85 -20.05
C LYS A 290 4.93 -3.06 -18.97
N SER A 291 5.32 -3.63 -17.85
CA SER A 291 4.51 -3.74 -16.66
C SER A 291 5.38 -3.83 -15.42
N ILE A 292 4.82 -3.49 -14.25
CA ILE A 292 5.53 -3.52 -12.98
C ILE A 292 4.57 -3.79 -11.83
N LEU A 293 4.93 -4.72 -10.94
CA LEU A 293 4.20 -4.94 -9.71
C LEU A 293 4.43 -3.77 -8.75
N LEU A 294 3.36 -3.36 -8.09
CA LEU A 294 3.35 -2.32 -7.06
C LEU A 294 2.49 -2.79 -5.89
N SER A 295 3.11 -3.16 -4.79
CA SER A 295 2.43 -3.62 -3.58
C SER A 295 2.02 -2.49 -2.65
N PRO A 296 1.11 -2.71 -1.68
CA PRO A 296 0.74 -1.72 -0.69
C PRO A 296 1.95 -1.06 -0.03
N GLY A 297 1.91 0.26 0.10
CA GLY A 297 2.99 1.07 0.65
C GLY A 297 4.11 1.41 -0.32
N GLU A 298 4.30 0.66 -1.41
CA GLU A 298 5.33 0.97 -2.43
C GLU A 298 4.96 2.19 -3.27
N ARG A 299 5.99 2.90 -3.73
CA ARG A 299 5.87 4.07 -4.61
C ARG A 299 6.69 3.87 -5.87
N LEU A 300 6.21 4.49 -6.94
CA LEU A 300 6.91 4.59 -8.23
C LEU A 300 6.90 6.02 -8.73
N ASP A 301 8.00 6.41 -9.33
CA ASP A 301 8.15 7.64 -10.10
C ASP A 301 8.46 7.24 -11.53
N ILE A 302 7.52 7.45 -12.45
CA ILE A 302 7.62 6.99 -13.83
C ILE A 302 7.41 8.11 -14.83
N LEU A 303 8.08 8.01 -15.97
CA LEU A 303 7.80 8.83 -17.13
C LEU A 303 6.99 8.03 -18.16
N VAL A 304 5.96 8.68 -18.68
CA VAL A 304 5.13 8.17 -19.78
C VAL A 304 5.18 9.15 -20.94
N ASN A 305 5.40 8.63 -22.14
CA ASN A 305 5.56 9.42 -23.34
C ASN A 305 4.27 9.39 -24.18
N PHE A 306 3.62 10.55 -24.34
CA PHE A 306 2.45 10.74 -25.21
C PHE A 306 2.80 11.51 -26.51
N THR A 307 4.08 11.77 -26.80
CA THR A 307 4.47 12.43 -28.07
C THR A 307 4.07 11.59 -29.27
N GLY A 308 3.65 12.26 -30.34
CA GLY A 308 3.23 11.59 -31.58
C GLY A 308 1.84 10.94 -31.55
N LEU A 309 1.15 10.96 -30.43
CA LEU A 309 -0.25 10.52 -30.39
C LEU A 309 -1.18 11.58 -30.98
N THR A 310 -2.27 11.15 -31.62
CA THR A 310 -3.26 12.04 -32.16
C THR A 310 -4.25 12.53 -31.13
N ILE A 311 -4.82 13.73 -31.32
CA ILE A 311 -5.91 14.24 -30.48
C ILE A 311 -7.08 13.26 -30.51
N GLY A 312 -7.66 12.99 -29.34
CA GLY A 312 -8.73 12.02 -29.13
C GLY A 312 -8.23 10.62 -28.78
N THR A 313 -6.91 10.35 -28.84
CA THR A 313 -6.36 9.06 -28.37
C THR A 313 -6.64 8.89 -26.88
N GLU A 314 -7.14 7.72 -26.52
CA GLU A 314 -7.33 7.30 -25.13
C GLU A 314 -6.37 6.15 -24.80
N VAL A 315 -5.65 6.30 -23.69
CA VAL A 315 -4.75 5.27 -23.11
C VAL A 315 -5.17 5.06 -21.68
N PHE A 316 -5.21 3.81 -21.23
CA PHE A 316 -5.53 3.49 -19.83
C PHE A 316 -4.26 3.10 -19.08
N LEU A 317 -4.13 3.59 -17.85
CA LEU A 317 -3.36 2.89 -16.84
C LEU A 317 -4.21 1.70 -16.39
N GLU A 318 -3.64 0.52 -16.47
CA GLU A 318 -4.31 -0.74 -16.14
C GLU A 318 -3.49 -1.58 -15.16
N SER A 319 -4.14 -2.50 -14.47
CA SER A 319 -3.49 -3.61 -13.79
C SER A 319 -3.67 -4.86 -14.61
N ARG A 320 -2.59 -5.48 -15.05
CA ARG A 320 -2.61 -6.76 -15.78
C ARG A 320 -2.68 -7.93 -14.81
N MET A 321 -3.16 -9.06 -15.31
CA MET A 321 -3.04 -10.32 -14.57
C MET A 321 -1.58 -10.61 -14.25
N PHE A 322 -1.34 -11.27 -13.13
CA PHE A 322 -0.01 -11.72 -12.73
C PHE A 322 -0.12 -13.01 -11.93
N ASP A 323 0.95 -13.80 -11.96
CA ASP A 323 1.09 -14.98 -11.13
C ASP A 323 1.52 -14.55 -9.72
N ASN A 324 0.84 -15.05 -8.72
CA ASN A 324 1.04 -14.74 -7.32
C ASN A 324 1.19 -15.98 -6.44
N GLY A 325 1.57 -17.12 -7.04
CA GLY A 325 1.87 -18.35 -6.31
C GLY A 325 0.66 -19.05 -5.68
N GLY A 326 -0.57 -18.69 -6.07
CA GLY A 326 -1.81 -19.33 -5.60
C GLY A 326 -2.76 -18.44 -4.82
N SER A 327 -2.34 -17.25 -4.40
CA SER A 327 -3.20 -16.26 -3.74
C SER A 327 -4.38 -15.84 -4.63
N ALA A 328 -5.41 -15.25 -4.01
CA ALA A 328 -6.60 -14.73 -4.69
C ALA A 328 -6.30 -13.57 -5.65
N GLN A 329 -5.20 -12.86 -5.44
CA GLN A 329 -4.84 -11.68 -6.23
C GLN A 329 -4.28 -12.04 -7.62
N GLY A 330 -4.23 -11.07 -8.52
CA GLY A 330 -3.59 -11.20 -9.83
C GLY A 330 -4.41 -11.93 -10.90
N LYS A 331 -5.60 -12.45 -10.57
CA LYS A 331 -6.41 -13.26 -11.50
C LYS A 331 -7.32 -12.46 -12.43
N GLN A 332 -7.34 -11.13 -12.30
CA GLN A 332 -8.12 -10.24 -13.16
C GLN A 332 -7.25 -9.09 -13.67
N GLY A 333 -7.37 -8.77 -14.95
CA GLY A 333 -6.90 -7.52 -15.52
C GLY A 333 -8.04 -6.50 -15.53
N TYR A 334 -7.74 -5.23 -15.24
CA TYR A 334 -8.71 -4.13 -15.22
C TYR A 334 -8.05 -2.78 -15.41
N LYS A 335 -8.84 -1.82 -15.88
CA LYS A 335 -8.43 -0.44 -16.06
C LYS A 335 -8.54 0.31 -14.74
N ILE A 336 -7.57 1.19 -14.47
CA ILE A 336 -7.46 2.00 -13.25
C ILE A 336 -7.92 3.43 -13.52
N MET A 337 -7.34 4.09 -14.53
CA MET A 337 -7.71 5.45 -14.96
C MET A 337 -7.45 5.63 -16.45
N LYS A 338 -8.01 6.69 -17.03
CA LYS A 338 -7.88 7.02 -18.45
C LYS A 338 -7.06 8.29 -18.66
N PHE A 339 -6.15 8.25 -19.61
CA PHE A 339 -5.45 9.39 -20.19
C PHE A 339 -6.09 9.72 -21.54
N LYS A 340 -6.49 10.97 -21.75
CA LYS A 340 -7.09 11.44 -23.01
C LYS A 340 -6.23 12.56 -23.60
N VAL A 341 -5.71 12.34 -24.80
CA VAL A 341 -4.93 13.36 -25.50
C VAL A 341 -5.87 14.40 -26.09
N THR A 342 -5.77 15.64 -25.64
CA THR A 342 -6.65 16.75 -26.04
C THR A 342 -5.92 17.92 -26.68
N GLN A 343 -4.59 17.95 -26.58
CA GLN A 343 -3.80 19.07 -27.07
C GLN A 343 -2.50 18.58 -27.72
N THR A 344 -2.13 19.16 -28.86
CA THR A 344 -0.81 18.97 -29.47
C THR A 344 0.13 20.07 -29.00
N VAL A 345 1.29 19.68 -28.48
CA VAL A 345 2.38 20.59 -28.09
C VAL A 345 3.72 20.02 -28.54
N SER A 346 4.69 20.90 -28.75
CA SER A 346 6.09 20.46 -28.89
C SER A 346 6.67 20.08 -27.53
N ASP A 347 7.46 19.03 -27.47
CA ASP A 347 8.20 18.63 -26.28
C ASP A 347 9.70 18.64 -26.56
N SER A 348 10.43 19.37 -25.76
CA SER A 348 11.92 19.42 -25.80
C SER A 348 12.57 18.60 -24.70
N PHE A 349 11.78 17.82 -23.94
CA PHE A 349 12.32 17.00 -22.85
C PHE A 349 13.25 15.91 -23.41
N ILE A 350 14.42 15.80 -22.81
CA ILE A 350 15.39 14.75 -23.09
C ILE A 350 15.60 13.95 -21.81
N LEU A 351 15.34 12.64 -21.90
CA LEU A 351 15.52 11.74 -20.77
C LEU A 351 17.02 11.69 -20.36
N PRO A 352 17.38 12.08 -19.12
CA PRO A 352 18.76 11.96 -18.66
C PRO A 352 19.20 10.49 -18.60
N ALA A 353 20.40 10.20 -19.06
CA ALA A 353 20.97 8.86 -18.99
C ALA A 353 21.34 8.44 -17.55
N SER A 354 21.61 9.40 -16.67
CA SER A 354 21.87 9.19 -15.25
C SER A 354 21.00 10.15 -14.45
N LEU A 355 20.39 9.64 -13.38
CA LEU A 355 19.41 10.39 -12.56
C LEU A 355 19.98 10.80 -11.21
N SER A 356 20.75 9.94 -10.56
CA SER A 356 21.28 10.21 -9.24
C SER A 356 22.49 9.33 -8.91
N ALA A 357 23.21 9.70 -7.85
CA ALA A 357 24.28 8.88 -7.29
C ALA A 357 23.69 7.83 -6.35
N VAL A 358 23.50 6.60 -6.83
CA VAL A 358 23.14 5.44 -6.00
C VAL A 358 24.37 4.53 -5.93
N ASN A 359 25.00 4.49 -4.74
CA ASN A 359 26.10 3.59 -4.47
C ASN A 359 25.55 2.24 -4.01
N THR A 360 25.96 1.16 -4.65
CA THR A 360 25.63 -0.19 -4.19
C THR A 360 26.39 -0.52 -2.92
N ILE A 361 25.70 -0.99 -1.91
CA ILE A 361 26.30 -1.44 -0.66
C ILE A 361 26.76 -2.89 -0.86
N PRO A 362 28.07 -3.20 -0.73
CA PRO A 362 28.54 -4.57 -0.89
C PRO A 362 28.06 -5.45 0.27
N ALA A 363 27.60 -6.66 0.00
CA ALA A 363 27.16 -7.61 1.03
C ALA A 363 28.27 -7.89 2.09
N SER A 364 29.53 -7.80 1.69
CA SER A 364 30.70 -7.96 2.59
C SER A 364 30.83 -6.86 3.65
N SER A 365 30.12 -5.73 3.52
CA SER A 365 30.09 -4.68 4.56
C SER A 365 29.12 -5.00 5.72
N SER A 366 28.34 -6.06 5.59
CA SER A 366 27.40 -6.45 6.64
C SER A 366 28.12 -7.00 7.87
N SER A 367 27.81 -6.45 9.03
CA SER A 367 28.29 -6.91 10.33
C SER A 367 27.47 -8.08 10.90
N LYS A 368 26.23 -8.25 10.42
CA LYS A 368 25.31 -9.26 10.92
C LYS A 368 24.25 -9.60 9.86
N THR A 369 23.82 -10.87 9.85
CA THR A 369 22.64 -11.32 9.11
C THR A 369 21.56 -11.74 10.09
N ARG A 370 20.32 -11.25 9.87
CA ARG A 370 19.13 -11.66 10.62
C ARG A 370 18.15 -12.36 9.70
N ASN A 371 17.50 -13.40 10.21
CA ASN A 371 16.50 -14.16 9.47
C ASN A 371 15.11 -13.95 10.08
N PHE A 372 14.17 -13.58 9.24
CA PHE A 372 12.77 -13.37 9.59
C PHE A 372 11.91 -14.32 8.75
N VAL A 373 11.49 -15.40 9.40
CA VAL A 373 10.58 -16.38 8.79
C VAL A 373 9.17 -15.80 8.85
N ILE A 374 8.56 -15.64 7.69
CA ILE A 374 7.14 -15.35 7.56
C ILE A 374 6.41 -16.67 7.72
N ASN A 375 5.78 -16.87 8.87
CA ASN A 375 5.17 -18.15 9.18
C ASN A 375 3.96 -18.40 8.27
N ALA A 376 3.90 -19.57 7.68
CA ALA A 376 2.70 -20.03 7.01
C ALA A 376 1.52 -19.99 8.00
N MET A 377 0.36 -19.56 7.52
CA MET A 377 -0.83 -19.47 8.34
C MET A 377 -1.12 -20.82 9.04
N GLN A 378 -1.18 -20.80 10.37
CA GLN A 378 -1.53 -21.96 11.17
C GLN A 378 -2.85 -21.67 11.89
N MET A 379 -3.90 -22.41 11.53
CA MET A 379 -5.11 -22.43 12.34
C MET A 379 -4.81 -23.21 13.61
N SER A 380 -4.67 -22.53 14.75
CA SER A 380 -4.65 -23.20 16.04
C SER A 380 -6.00 -23.88 16.28
N SER A 381 -5.97 -25.09 16.80
CA SER A 381 -7.17 -25.91 17.10
C SER A 381 -8.08 -25.34 18.21
N GLY A 382 -7.82 -24.11 18.66
CA GLY A 382 -8.64 -23.37 19.63
C GLY A 382 -9.03 -22.02 19.06
N MET A 383 -10.30 -21.67 19.16
CA MET A 383 -10.98 -20.49 18.59
C MET A 383 -10.38 -19.11 18.94
N ASN A 384 -9.09 -18.95 19.06
CA ASN A 384 -8.49 -17.64 19.20
C ASN A 384 -7.95 -17.18 17.84
N MET A 385 -8.69 -16.27 17.21
CA MET A 385 -8.57 -15.86 15.81
C MET A 385 -7.71 -14.60 15.62
N THR A 386 -6.90 -14.24 16.60
CA THR A 386 -5.91 -13.16 16.52
C THR A 386 -4.51 -13.72 16.46
N GLY A 387 -3.63 -13.05 15.71
CA GLY A 387 -2.23 -13.45 15.59
C GLY A 387 -2.01 -14.66 14.67
N ILE A 388 -2.78 -14.72 13.56
CA ILE A 388 -2.61 -15.74 12.51
C ILE A 388 -1.32 -15.47 11.74
N HIS A 389 -1.02 -14.19 11.48
CA HIS A 389 0.16 -13.74 10.76
C HIS A 389 1.30 -13.47 11.74
N ARG A 390 2.44 -14.12 11.52
CA ARG A 390 3.57 -14.06 12.44
C ARG A 390 4.89 -13.90 11.70
N ILE A 391 5.82 -13.27 12.38
CA ILE A 391 7.24 -13.23 12.00
C ILE A 391 8.04 -13.95 13.09
N ASN A 392 8.77 -15.02 12.74
CA ASN A 392 9.51 -15.84 13.71
C ASN A 392 8.64 -16.35 14.87
N ASP A 393 7.42 -16.84 14.56
CA ASP A 393 6.40 -17.31 15.51
C ASP A 393 5.90 -16.26 16.51
N LYS A 394 6.19 -14.97 16.27
CA LYS A 394 5.83 -13.86 17.15
C LYS A 394 4.77 -12.98 16.49
N VAL A 395 3.90 -12.43 17.34
CA VAL A 395 3.03 -11.29 17.03
C VAL A 395 3.56 -10.05 17.74
N TYR A 396 3.07 -8.89 17.34
CA TYR A 396 3.39 -7.61 17.97
C TYR A 396 3.15 -7.66 19.48
N ASP A 397 4.12 -7.16 20.22
CA ASP A 397 4.04 -6.95 21.66
C ASP A 397 4.78 -5.64 22.00
N LYS A 398 4.04 -4.63 22.38
CA LYS A 398 4.55 -3.29 22.68
C LYS A 398 5.62 -3.24 23.79
N ASN A 399 5.66 -4.25 24.64
CA ASN A 399 6.60 -4.33 25.76
C ASN A 399 7.87 -5.13 25.42
N ARG A 400 7.98 -5.64 24.19
CA ARG A 400 9.09 -6.49 23.77
C ARG A 400 9.90 -5.81 22.67
N ILE A 401 11.20 -5.70 22.88
CA ILE A 401 12.15 -5.39 21.80
C ILE A 401 12.59 -6.72 21.18
N ASP A 402 12.27 -6.92 19.91
CA ASP A 402 12.58 -8.15 19.20
C ASP A 402 14.01 -8.19 18.71
N GLU A 403 14.54 -7.05 18.27
CA GLU A 403 15.89 -6.91 17.75
C GLU A 403 16.59 -5.68 18.30
N ASN A 404 17.86 -5.83 18.72
CA ASN A 404 18.72 -4.71 19.05
C ASN A 404 19.73 -4.51 17.92
N VAL A 405 19.81 -3.28 17.41
CA VAL A 405 20.64 -2.88 16.28
C VAL A 405 21.52 -1.71 16.70
N SER A 406 22.81 -1.77 16.37
CA SER A 406 23.73 -0.66 16.67
C SER A 406 23.60 0.44 15.61
N ALA A 407 23.61 1.69 16.04
CA ALA A 407 23.70 2.83 15.12
C ALA A 407 24.94 2.72 14.24
N ASN A 408 24.81 3.16 12.98
CA ASN A 408 25.82 3.05 11.93
C ASN A 408 26.23 1.61 11.53
N ALA A 409 25.55 0.57 12.06
CA ALA A 409 25.78 -0.78 11.58
C ALA A 409 25.24 -0.95 10.16
N THR A 410 25.84 -1.84 9.39
CA THR A 410 25.24 -2.35 8.16
C THR A 410 24.89 -3.80 8.40
N GLU A 411 23.62 -4.16 8.19
CA GLU A 411 23.15 -5.53 8.40
C GLU A 411 22.42 -6.06 7.16
N ILE A 412 22.43 -7.38 6.98
CA ILE A 412 21.57 -8.08 6.02
C ILE A 412 20.37 -8.65 6.77
N TRP A 413 19.17 -8.31 6.30
CA TRP A 413 17.94 -8.91 6.78
C TRP A 413 17.34 -9.79 5.69
N VAL A 414 16.90 -10.98 6.09
CA VAL A 414 16.37 -12.01 5.19
C VAL A 414 14.91 -12.22 5.55
N PHE A 415 14.01 -11.94 4.63
CA PHE A 415 12.59 -12.26 4.74
C PHE A 415 12.32 -13.56 4.00
N ASP A 416 11.93 -14.60 4.73
CA ASP A 416 11.70 -15.94 4.22
C ASP A 416 10.21 -16.27 4.19
N ASN A 417 9.60 -16.18 3.01
CA ASN A 417 8.23 -16.60 2.71
C ASN A 417 8.20 -17.91 1.88
N SER A 418 9.26 -18.74 1.99
CA SER A 418 9.39 -19.95 1.18
C SER A 418 8.29 -20.99 1.44
N GLN A 419 7.63 -20.92 2.59
CA GLN A 419 6.54 -21.80 2.98
C GLN A 419 5.16 -21.12 2.95
N GLY A 420 5.13 -19.80 2.67
CA GLY A 420 3.88 -19.02 2.68
C GLY A 420 3.09 -19.14 1.38
N ASP A 421 1.80 -18.87 1.47
CA ASP A 421 0.83 -18.90 0.35
C ASP A 421 0.33 -17.51 -0.02
N GLU A 422 0.57 -16.48 0.83
CA GLU A 422 0.16 -15.10 0.59
C GLU A 422 1.37 -14.17 0.38
N PRO A 423 1.22 -13.08 -0.39
CA PRO A 423 2.25 -12.08 -0.57
C PRO A 423 2.32 -11.14 0.64
N HIS A 424 3.53 -10.73 1.01
CA HIS A 424 3.77 -9.82 2.12
C HIS A 424 4.67 -8.66 1.69
N PRO A 425 4.14 -7.42 1.55
CA PRO A 425 4.98 -6.23 1.46
C PRO A 425 5.63 -5.96 2.81
N MET A 426 6.94 -6.15 2.93
CA MET A 426 7.65 -5.91 4.19
C MET A 426 8.18 -4.48 4.22
N HIS A 427 7.73 -3.71 5.20
CA HIS A 427 8.10 -2.32 5.43
C HIS A 427 8.92 -2.15 6.71
N LEU A 428 9.91 -1.25 6.65
CA LEU A 428 10.79 -0.90 7.77
C LEU A 428 10.73 0.59 8.02
N HIS A 429 10.41 0.99 9.25
CA HIS A 429 10.41 2.39 9.68
C HIS A 429 11.83 2.93 9.87
N GLY A 430 12.03 4.23 9.64
CA GLY A 430 13.24 4.97 9.97
C GLY A 430 14.48 4.66 9.12
N VAL A 431 14.42 3.77 8.15
CA VAL A 431 15.56 3.35 7.30
C VAL A 431 15.18 3.22 5.85
N ASP A 432 16.21 3.35 4.96
CA ASP A 432 16.16 2.82 3.60
C ASP A 432 17.11 1.62 3.51
N PHE A 433 16.80 0.70 2.59
CA PHE A 433 17.61 -0.48 2.28
C PHE A 433 17.80 -0.66 0.78
N GLN A 434 18.71 -1.54 0.39
CA GLN A 434 18.82 -2.05 -0.97
C GLN A 434 18.46 -3.53 -1.02
N VAL A 435 17.76 -3.95 -2.06
CA VAL A 435 17.46 -5.38 -2.27
C VAL A 435 18.70 -6.02 -2.88
N LEU A 436 19.27 -7.00 -2.19
CA LEU A 436 20.48 -7.70 -2.63
C LEU A 436 20.14 -8.86 -3.55
N GLU A 437 19.15 -9.65 -3.18
CA GLU A 437 18.90 -10.95 -3.80
C GLU A 437 17.46 -11.40 -3.57
N ARG A 438 16.93 -12.12 -4.55
CA ARG A 438 15.72 -12.92 -4.45
C ARG A 438 16.03 -14.36 -4.83
N SER A 439 15.43 -15.32 -4.14
CA SER A 439 15.47 -16.73 -4.49
C SER A 439 14.10 -17.37 -4.35
N GLY A 440 13.86 -18.49 -5.02
CA GLY A 440 12.51 -19.05 -5.17
C GLY A 440 11.62 -18.13 -6.03
N GLY A 441 10.33 -18.42 -6.16
CA GLY A 441 9.34 -17.56 -6.81
C GLY A 441 9.84 -16.82 -8.06
N ARG A 442 9.86 -15.48 -8.02
CA ARG A 442 10.32 -14.64 -9.15
C ARG A 442 11.83 -14.74 -9.43
N ALA A 443 12.65 -15.11 -8.45
CA ALA A 443 14.09 -15.39 -8.54
C ALA A 443 14.97 -14.26 -9.14
N GLN A 444 14.42 -13.07 -9.41
CA GLN A 444 15.12 -11.92 -10.01
C GLN A 444 14.65 -10.62 -9.39
N LEU A 445 15.56 -9.65 -9.31
CA LEU A 445 15.21 -8.29 -8.93
C LEU A 445 14.35 -7.64 -10.01
N THR A 446 13.38 -6.85 -9.60
CA THR A 446 12.60 -6.02 -10.51
C THR A 446 13.31 -4.70 -10.78
N ALA A 447 12.92 -4.02 -11.84
CA ALA A 447 13.51 -2.72 -12.19
C ALA A 447 13.34 -1.67 -11.06
N SER A 448 12.22 -1.72 -10.33
CA SER A 448 11.95 -0.83 -9.19
C SER A 448 12.82 -1.12 -7.96
N GLU A 449 13.52 -2.24 -7.91
CA GLU A 449 14.37 -2.64 -6.79
C GLU A 449 15.85 -2.24 -6.97
N SER A 450 16.19 -1.58 -8.06
CA SER A 450 17.56 -1.17 -8.37
C SER A 450 18.03 0.09 -7.63
N GLY A 451 17.33 0.54 -6.60
CA GLY A 451 17.61 1.74 -5.83
C GLY A 451 17.39 1.54 -4.34
N TRP A 452 17.13 2.64 -3.66
CA TRP A 452 16.79 2.64 -2.26
C TRP A 452 15.31 2.38 -2.07
N LYS A 453 14.94 1.55 -1.10
CA LYS A 453 13.55 1.20 -0.78
C LYS A 453 13.35 1.21 0.73
N ASP A 454 12.08 1.32 1.13
CA ASP A 454 11.65 1.09 2.51
C ASP A 454 10.60 -0.03 2.62
N THR A 455 10.05 -0.45 1.49
CA THR A 455 9.05 -1.53 1.39
C THR A 455 9.46 -2.50 0.30
N VAL A 456 9.41 -3.80 0.55
CA VAL A 456 9.75 -4.84 -0.43
C VAL A 456 8.70 -5.94 -0.46
N LEU A 457 8.15 -6.20 -1.64
CA LEU A 457 7.18 -7.28 -1.83
C LEU A 457 7.89 -8.65 -1.78
N VAL A 458 7.49 -9.50 -0.85
CA VAL A 458 7.90 -10.90 -0.74
C VAL A 458 6.73 -11.78 -1.17
N MET A 459 6.81 -12.36 -2.36
CA MET A 459 5.76 -13.23 -2.90
C MET A 459 5.78 -14.61 -2.24
N PRO A 460 4.70 -15.42 -2.39
CA PRO A 460 4.74 -16.83 -2.00
C PRO A 460 5.95 -17.55 -2.60
N ARG A 461 6.57 -18.41 -1.79
CA ARG A 461 7.73 -19.22 -2.18
C ARG A 461 9.02 -18.42 -2.44
N GLU A 462 9.09 -17.17 -1.99
CA GLU A 462 10.28 -16.32 -2.11
C GLU A 462 11.05 -16.18 -0.81
N ILE A 463 12.36 -15.98 -0.97
CA ILE A 463 13.24 -15.45 0.07
C ILE A 463 13.87 -14.17 -0.50
N VAL A 464 13.80 -13.09 0.26
CA VAL A 464 14.34 -11.78 -0.13
C VAL A 464 15.39 -11.35 0.87
N LYS A 465 16.57 -10.98 0.38
CA LYS A 465 17.65 -10.40 1.19
C LYS A 465 17.75 -8.90 0.92
N ILE A 466 17.74 -8.13 1.98
CA ILE A 466 17.97 -6.69 1.93
C ILE A 466 19.23 -6.33 2.73
N ILE A 467 19.90 -5.24 2.35
CA ILE A 467 21.01 -4.67 3.10
C ILE A 467 20.64 -3.27 3.59
N ILE A 468 20.82 -3.06 4.89
CA ILE A 468 20.39 -1.85 5.59
C ILE A 468 21.59 -1.16 6.20
N PRO A 469 21.96 0.05 5.75
CA PRO A 469 22.89 0.89 6.47
C PRO A 469 22.11 1.69 7.52
N PHE A 470 22.12 1.22 8.75
CA PHE A 470 21.42 1.92 9.83
C PHE A 470 22.07 3.28 10.09
N SER A 471 21.24 4.29 10.30
CA SER A 471 21.65 5.65 10.54
C SER A 471 22.04 5.89 12.02
N THR A 472 22.26 7.15 12.37
CA THR A 472 22.46 7.62 13.74
C THR A 472 21.16 7.92 14.48
N LEU A 473 20.00 7.73 13.84
CA LEU A 473 18.70 7.82 14.50
C LEU A 473 18.61 6.73 15.57
N THR A 474 18.32 7.11 16.80
CA THR A 474 18.14 6.18 17.90
C THR A 474 16.70 6.12 18.34
N GLY A 475 16.32 5.02 18.98
CA GLY A 475 14.97 4.80 19.48
C GLY A 475 14.35 3.48 19.02
N VAL A 476 13.07 3.31 19.30
CA VAL A 476 12.32 2.11 18.92
C VAL A 476 11.56 2.39 17.65
N PHE A 477 11.73 1.51 16.68
CA PHE A 477 11.03 1.50 15.40
C PHE A 477 10.35 0.15 15.19
N VAL A 478 9.40 0.08 14.29
CA VAL A 478 8.75 -1.17 13.89
C VAL A 478 9.16 -1.58 12.48
N PHE A 479 9.03 -2.86 12.19
CA PHE A 479 8.96 -3.40 10.85
C PHE A 479 7.81 -4.41 10.77
N HIS A 480 7.09 -4.42 9.66
CA HIS A 480 5.84 -5.13 9.58
C HIS A 480 5.48 -5.48 8.13
N CYS A 481 4.49 -6.34 7.97
CA CYS A 481 3.81 -6.51 6.69
C CYS A 481 2.92 -5.30 6.42
N HIS A 482 3.02 -4.69 5.26
CA HIS A 482 2.18 -3.56 4.85
C HIS A 482 0.87 -4.00 4.13
N ASN A 483 0.48 -5.25 4.21
CA ASN A 483 -0.92 -5.63 4.15
C ASN A 483 -1.51 -5.25 5.51
N LEU A 484 -2.36 -4.22 5.54
CA LEU A 484 -2.77 -3.59 6.78
C LEU A 484 -3.64 -4.49 7.66
N GLU A 485 -4.32 -5.47 7.08
CA GLU A 485 -5.04 -6.50 7.82
C GLU A 485 -4.08 -7.45 8.53
N HIS A 486 -2.95 -7.80 7.89
CA HIS A 486 -1.89 -8.60 8.51
C HIS A 486 -1.18 -7.83 9.62
N GLU A 487 -0.93 -6.53 9.39
CA GLU A 487 -0.37 -5.63 10.40
C GLU A 487 -1.25 -5.57 11.65
N ASP A 488 -2.56 -5.26 11.49
CA ASP A 488 -3.54 -5.18 12.59
C ASP A 488 -3.76 -6.54 13.28
N ASP A 489 -3.52 -7.67 12.59
CA ASP A 489 -3.52 -9.02 13.18
C ASP A 489 -2.23 -9.32 13.97
N GLY A 490 -1.23 -8.44 13.92
CA GLY A 490 0.00 -8.51 14.70
C GLY A 490 1.24 -8.92 13.90
N MET A 491 1.23 -8.92 12.57
CA MET A 491 2.42 -9.20 11.75
C MET A 491 3.40 -8.01 11.76
N MET A 492 3.91 -7.71 12.94
CA MET A 492 4.78 -6.58 13.24
C MET A 492 5.74 -6.95 14.36
N LEU A 493 6.97 -6.49 14.30
CA LEU A 493 7.99 -6.62 15.32
C LEU A 493 8.67 -5.26 15.58
N GLN A 494 9.34 -5.15 16.72
CA GLN A 494 10.07 -3.94 17.11
C GLN A 494 11.57 -4.14 17.05
N TYR A 495 12.28 -3.13 16.57
CA TYR A 495 13.73 -3.06 16.76
C TYR A 495 14.13 -1.77 17.45
N GLN A 496 15.14 -1.87 18.31
CA GLN A 496 15.74 -0.73 18.99
C GLN A 496 17.08 -0.41 18.33
N LEU A 497 17.21 0.82 17.87
CA LEU A 497 18.46 1.37 17.31
C LEU A 497 19.17 2.17 18.41
N THR A 498 20.40 1.74 18.80
CA THR A 498 21.17 2.31 19.92
C THR A 498 22.61 2.64 19.53
#